data_67b05290c790576bf250c9a3d826ae68
#
_entry.id   67b05290c790576bf250c9a3d826ae68
#
_cell.length_a   1.000
_cell.length_b   1.000
_cell.length_c   1.000
_cell.angle_alpha   90.00
_cell.angle_beta   90.00
_cell.angle_gamma   90.00
#
_symmetry.space_group_name_H-M   'P 1'
#
loop_
_entity.id
_entity.type
_entity.pdbx_description
1 polymer ?
#
loop_
_entity_poly.entity_id
_entity_poly.type
_entity_poly.pdbx_seq_one_letter_code
_entity_poly.pdbx_strand_id
1 'polypeptide(L)'
;MEKYNFQEILFPLEKKPLNKEVFCVTDHLKAQVTYLKCGNTIPPCKMDNDVLFYIVSGDGSITVDDETKPLKPGDCVIVPSTAGLRSIKAETDLHILAVQGLSNK
;
A
#
# COMPACT_ATOMS: atom_id res chain seq x y z
N MET A 1 -15.48 18.13 -4.03
CA MET A 1 -15.46 16.67 -3.80
C MET A 1 -14.69 16.02 -4.94
N GLU A 2 -13.77 15.11 -4.61
CA GLU A 2 -13.02 14.35 -5.60
C GLU A 2 -13.48 12.89 -5.57
N LYS A 3 -13.63 12.30 -6.74
CA LYS A 3 -14.04 10.93 -6.87
C LYS A 3 -13.09 10.20 -7.80
N TYR A 4 -12.63 9.01 -7.40
CA TYR A 4 -11.69 8.21 -8.19
C TYR A 4 -12.23 6.81 -8.37
N ASN A 5 -11.97 6.22 -9.54
CA ASN A 5 -12.28 4.83 -9.81
C ASN A 5 -10.99 4.02 -9.74
N PHE A 6 -10.96 3.03 -8.87
CA PHE A 6 -9.76 2.25 -8.60
C PHE A 6 -9.26 1.49 -9.84
N GLN A 7 -10.16 0.92 -10.61
CA GLN A 7 -9.77 0.16 -11.80
C GLN A 7 -9.13 1.05 -12.87
N GLU A 8 -9.62 2.26 -13.03
CA GLU A 8 -9.04 3.21 -13.98
C GLU A 8 -7.63 3.62 -13.60
N ILE A 9 -7.35 3.69 -12.30
CA ILE A 9 -6.01 4.05 -11.81
C ILE A 9 -5.07 2.87 -11.91
N LEU A 10 -5.53 1.66 -11.57
CA LEU A 10 -4.68 0.48 -11.55
C LEU A 10 -4.28 -0.01 -12.94
N PHE A 11 -5.16 0.12 -13.92
CA PHE A 11 -4.93 -0.46 -15.23
C PHE A 11 -3.59 -0.03 -15.85
N PRO A 12 -3.20 1.26 -15.86
CA PRO A 12 -1.90 1.65 -16.40
C PRO A 12 -0.71 1.15 -15.58
N LEU A 13 -0.91 0.87 -14.30
CA LEU A 13 0.19 0.44 -13.42
C LEU A 13 0.64 -0.99 -13.68
N GLU A 14 -0.21 -1.83 -14.23
CA GLU A 14 0.07 -3.26 -14.44
C GLU A 14 1.15 -3.53 -15.48
N LYS A 15 1.67 -2.50 -16.13
CA LYS A 15 2.71 -2.64 -17.14
C LYS A 15 4.12 -2.76 -16.57
N LYS A 16 4.30 -2.53 -15.27
CA LYS A 16 5.61 -2.56 -14.60
C LYS A 16 5.59 -3.49 -13.40
N PRO A 17 6.73 -4.13 -13.05
CA PRO A 17 6.79 -5.09 -11.93
C PRO A 17 6.42 -4.50 -10.57
N LEU A 18 6.81 -3.26 -10.32
CA LEU A 18 6.43 -2.50 -9.14
C LEU A 18 6.08 -1.11 -9.60
N ASN A 19 4.87 -0.69 -9.32
CA ASN A 19 4.43 0.64 -9.70
C ASN A 19 3.46 1.19 -8.68
N LYS A 20 3.50 2.49 -8.50
CA LYS A 20 2.59 3.18 -7.59
C LYS A 20 2.21 4.53 -8.16
N GLU A 21 1.01 4.97 -7.83
CA GLU A 21 0.55 6.28 -8.22
C GLU A 21 -0.18 6.95 -7.07
N VAL A 22 0.27 8.14 -6.73
CA VAL A 22 -0.42 9.00 -5.77
C VAL A 22 -1.53 9.69 -6.55
N PHE A 23 -2.78 9.41 -6.19
CA PHE A 23 -3.91 9.96 -6.92
C PHE A 23 -4.64 11.07 -6.15
N CYS A 24 -4.37 11.23 -4.87
CA CYS A 24 -5.01 12.27 -4.07
C CYS A 24 -4.10 12.71 -2.94
N VAL A 25 -3.91 14.03 -2.80
CA VAL A 25 -3.20 14.60 -1.67
C VAL A 25 -4.04 15.79 -1.16
N THR A 26 -4.34 15.77 0.13
CA THR A 26 -4.97 16.88 0.83
C THR A 26 -4.03 17.37 1.92
N ASP A 27 -4.48 18.33 2.73
CA ASP A 27 -3.67 18.83 3.84
C ASP A 27 -3.42 17.76 4.91
N HIS A 28 -4.27 16.72 4.99
CA HIS A 28 -4.25 15.77 6.09
C HIS A 28 -4.06 14.32 5.65
N LEU A 29 -4.17 14.02 4.36
CA LEU A 29 -3.98 12.65 3.90
C LEU A 29 -3.41 12.58 2.49
N LYS A 30 -2.79 11.43 2.21
CA LYS A 30 -2.24 11.10 0.92
C LYS A 30 -2.71 9.70 0.58
N ALA A 31 -3.35 9.55 -0.59
CA ALA A 31 -3.83 8.25 -1.05
C ALA A 31 -3.11 7.85 -2.32
N GLN A 32 -2.72 6.57 -2.38
CA GLN A 32 -2.04 6.01 -3.53
C GLN A 32 -2.45 4.58 -3.76
N VAL A 33 -2.28 4.12 -4.98
CA VAL A 33 -2.42 2.71 -5.34
C VAL A 33 -1.05 2.16 -5.66
N THR A 34 -0.84 0.88 -5.33
CA THR A 34 0.40 0.18 -5.61
C THR A 34 0.08 -1.14 -6.29
N TYR A 35 0.77 -1.42 -7.37
CA TYR A 35 0.77 -2.72 -8.02
C TYR A 35 2.12 -3.38 -7.78
N LEU A 36 2.09 -4.58 -7.21
CA LEU A 36 3.29 -5.36 -6.92
C LEU A 36 3.14 -6.71 -7.59
N LYS A 37 3.95 -6.94 -8.62
CA LYS A 37 3.90 -8.18 -9.39
C LYS A 37 4.36 -9.36 -8.55
N CYS A 38 3.79 -10.54 -8.83
CA CYS A 38 4.13 -11.80 -8.18
C CYS A 38 5.63 -11.97 -8.02
N GLY A 39 6.07 -12.29 -6.82
CA GLY A 39 7.48 -12.51 -6.48
C GLY A 39 8.25 -11.26 -6.12
N ASN A 40 7.70 -10.08 -6.35
CA ASN A 40 8.38 -8.84 -5.99
C ASN A 40 8.04 -8.39 -4.56
N THR A 41 8.88 -7.51 -4.04
CA THR A 41 8.73 -7.00 -2.68
C THR A 41 8.83 -5.50 -2.66
N ILE A 42 8.13 -4.90 -1.68
CA ILE A 42 8.42 -3.54 -1.25
C ILE A 42 9.46 -3.68 -0.15
N PRO A 43 10.66 -3.10 -0.34
CA PRO A 43 11.75 -3.27 0.65
C PRO A 43 11.39 -2.70 2.02
N PRO A 44 12.07 -3.15 3.09
CA PRO A 44 11.85 -2.58 4.41
C PRO A 44 12.03 -1.07 4.42
N CYS A 45 11.08 -0.38 5.01
CA CYS A 45 11.03 1.08 5.01
C CYS A 45 10.32 1.55 6.27
N LYS A 46 10.81 2.63 6.86
CA LYS A 46 10.15 3.29 7.98
C LYS A 46 9.21 4.36 7.44
N MET A 47 8.00 4.41 7.99
CA MET A 47 7.02 5.44 7.67
C MET A 47 6.96 6.47 8.79
N ASP A 48 6.89 7.74 8.43
CA ASP A 48 6.82 8.82 9.41
C ASP A 48 5.40 9.11 9.89
N ASN A 49 4.42 8.58 9.19
CA ASN A 49 3.00 8.77 9.50
C ASN A 49 2.28 7.43 9.56
N ASP A 50 1.09 7.43 10.17
CA ASP A 50 0.24 6.25 10.16
C ASP A 50 -0.17 5.94 8.72
N VAL A 51 -0.18 4.65 8.38
CA VAL A 51 -0.56 4.19 7.04
C VAL A 51 -1.59 3.08 7.16
N LEU A 52 -2.63 3.18 6.35
CA LEU A 52 -3.63 2.13 6.18
C LEU A 52 -3.40 1.49 4.82
N PHE A 53 -3.23 0.16 4.81
CA PHE A 53 -3.17 -0.64 3.58
C PHE A 53 -4.44 -1.44 3.44
N TYR A 54 -5.10 -1.34 2.30
CA TYR A 54 -6.26 -2.15 1.96
C TYR A 54 -5.92 -3.01 0.75
N ILE A 55 -6.09 -4.32 0.88
CA ILE A 55 -5.77 -5.27 -0.20
C ILE A 55 -6.98 -5.40 -1.11
N VAL A 56 -6.83 -4.90 -2.33
CA VAL A 56 -7.90 -4.91 -3.32
C VAL A 56 -7.97 -6.27 -4.00
N SER A 57 -6.81 -6.81 -4.40
CA SER A 57 -6.72 -8.12 -5.04
C SER A 57 -5.33 -8.69 -4.86
N GLY A 58 -5.23 -10.01 -4.99
CA GLY A 58 -3.98 -10.73 -4.85
C GLY A 58 -3.70 -11.18 -3.43
N ASP A 59 -2.64 -11.95 -3.27
CA ASP A 59 -2.19 -12.52 -2.00
C ASP A 59 -0.73 -12.17 -1.76
N GLY A 60 -0.36 -12.03 -0.51
CA GLY A 60 1.00 -11.74 -0.14
C GLY A 60 1.20 -11.78 1.36
N SER A 61 2.20 -11.07 1.84
CA SER A 61 2.47 -10.92 3.26
C SER A 61 3.02 -9.55 3.57
N ILE A 62 2.80 -9.09 4.79
CA ILE A 62 3.36 -7.87 5.31
C ILE A 62 4.16 -8.19 6.57
N THR A 63 5.36 -7.62 6.66
CA THR A 63 6.19 -7.74 7.84
C THR A 63 6.39 -6.37 8.45
N VAL A 64 6.03 -6.24 9.72
CA VAL A 64 6.25 -5.02 10.51
C VAL A 64 7.11 -5.42 11.68
N ASP A 65 8.32 -4.89 11.71
CA ASP A 65 9.35 -5.29 12.69
C ASP A 65 9.55 -6.80 12.67
N ASP A 66 9.18 -7.51 13.74
CA ASP A 66 9.37 -8.97 13.84
C ASP A 66 8.10 -9.76 13.52
N GLU A 67 7.01 -9.10 13.19
CA GLU A 67 5.72 -9.75 12.97
C GLU A 67 5.39 -9.80 11.49
N THR A 68 5.05 -11.01 11.01
CA THR A 68 4.61 -11.22 9.61
C THR A 68 3.18 -11.73 9.62
N LYS A 69 2.35 -11.11 8.80
CA LYS A 69 0.95 -11.52 8.63
C LYS A 69 0.66 -11.75 7.14
N PRO A 70 -0.19 -12.75 6.82
CA PRO A 70 -0.61 -12.94 5.43
C PRO A 70 -1.57 -11.83 5.01
N LEU A 71 -1.57 -11.56 3.70
CA LEU A 71 -2.47 -10.59 3.07
C LEU A 71 -3.33 -11.30 2.04
N LYS A 72 -4.62 -11.00 2.04
CA LYS A 72 -5.58 -11.51 1.06
C LYS A 72 -6.59 -10.41 0.75
N PRO A 73 -7.36 -10.54 -0.35
CA PRO A 73 -8.33 -9.51 -0.73
C PRO A 73 -9.30 -9.19 0.41
N GLY A 74 -9.52 -7.91 0.64
CA GLY A 74 -10.38 -7.43 1.70
C GLY A 74 -9.67 -7.14 3.02
N ASP A 75 -8.42 -7.56 3.17
CA ASP A 75 -7.66 -7.27 4.40
C ASP A 75 -7.32 -5.79 4.48
N CYS A 76 -7.41 -5.26 5.69
CA CYS A 76 -7.03 -3.90 6.00
C CYS A 76 -5.99 -3.94 7.12
N VAL A 77 -4.83 -3.35 6.88
CA VAL A 77 -3.73 -3.33 7.85
C VAL A 77 -3.37 -1.89 8.16
N ILE A 78 -3.27 -1.59 9.45
CA ILE A 78 -2.84 -0.26 9.89
C ILE A 78 -1.47 -0.38 10.51
N VAL A 79 -0.51 0.38 9.96
CA VAL A 79 0.85 0.44 10.46
C VAL A 79 1.03 1.82 11.11
N PRO A 80 1.15 1.87 12.43
CA PRO A 80 1.30 3.15 13.12
C PRO A 80 2.68 3.76 12.87
N SER A 81 2.76 5.08 12.99
CA SER A 81 4.03 5.81 12.80
C SER A 81 5.11 5.40 13.79
N THR A 82 4.72 4.79 14.91
CA THR A 82 5.65 4.29 15.92
C THR A 82 6.31 2.97 15.54
N ALA A 83 5.81 2.28 14.50
CA ALA A 83 6.43 1.04 14.03
C ALA A 83 7.81 1.33 13.45
N GLY A 84 8.69 0.33 13.49
CA GLY A 84 10.01 0.44 12.90
C GLY A 84 9.96 0.25 11.40
N LEU A 85 10.35 -0.92 10.91
CA LEU A 85 10.41 -1.20 9.48
C LEU A 85 9.18 -1.99 9.02
N ARG A 86 8.71 -1.66 7.83
CA ARG A 86 7.60 -2.34 7.16
C ARG A 86 8.05 -2.79 5.77
N SER A 87 7.73 -4.03 5.41
CA SER A 87 7.96 -4.57 4.06
C SER A 87 6.75 -5.38 3.62
N ILE A 88 6.55 -5.49 2.31
CA ILE A 88 5.44 -6.24 1.72
C ILE A 88 6.00 -7.14 0.63
N LYS A 89 5.51 -8.39 0.59
CA LYS A 89 5.88 -9.34 -0.46
C LYS A 89 4.62 -9.83 -1.17
N ALA A 90 4.66 -9.87 -2.50
CA ALA A 90 3.56 -10.39 -3.30
C ALA A 90 3.78 -11.87 -3.59
N GLU A 91 2.80 -12.70 -3.24
CA GLU A 91 2.79 -14.12 -3.61
C GLU A 91 2.11 -14.30 -4.96
N THR A 92 1.10 -13.49 -5.25
CA THR A 92 0.48 -13.32 -6.56
C THR A 92 0.49 -11.82 -6.87
N ASP A 93 0.04 -11.43 -8.05
CA ASP A 93 -0.05 -10.00 -8.39
C ASP A 93 -0.93 -9.29 -7.37
N LEU A 94 -0.38 -8.29 -6.71
CA LEU A 94 -0.97 -7.65 -5.53
C LEU A 94 -1.34 -6.21 -5.86
N HIS A 95 -2.60 -5.85 -5.62
CA HIS A 95 -3.10 -4.50 -5.78
C HIS A 95 -3.48 -3.95 -4.41
N ILE A 96 -2.87 -2.83 -4.04
CA ILE A 96 -3.00 -2.25 -2.70
C ILE A 96 -3.44 -0.80 -2.80
N LEU A 97 -4.42 -0.43 -1.98
CA LEU A 97 -4.72 0.97 -1.71
C LEU A 97 -4.01 1.35 -0.42
N ALA A 98 -3.21 2.40 -0.47
CA ALA A 98 -2.52 2.92 0.72
C ALA A 98 -3.00 4.33 1.00
N VAL A 99 -3.42 4.56 2.24
CA VAL A 99 -3.82 5.88 2.71
C VAL A 99 -2.93 6.26 3.88
N GLN A 100 -2.22 7.37 3.73
CA GLN A 100 -1.26 7.85 4.71
C GLN A 100 -1.76 9.16 5.31
N GLY A 101 -1.74 9.24 6.63
CA GLY A 101 -1.99 10.50 7.31
C GLY A 101 -0.82 11.46 7.08
N LEU A 102 -1.09 12.73 6.99
CA LEU A 102 -0.09 13.77 6.88
C LEU A 102 -0.12 14.67 8.10
N SER A 103 1.07 14.94 8.62
CA SER A 103 1.23 15.88 9.72
C SER A 103 1.27 17.28 9.15
N ASN A 104 0.32 18.10 9.55
CA ASN A 104 0.29 19.48 9.14
C ASN A 104 0.93 20.34 10.24
N LYS A 105 2.20 20.60 10.10
CA LYS A 105 2.96 21.40 11.04
C LYS A 105 3.39 22.71 10.42
#